data_e63a0ecd4a7856c0d03a4c7dfed7525f
#
_entry.id   e63a0ecd4a7856c0d03a4c7dfed7525f
#
_cell.length_a   1.000
_cell.length_b   1.000
_cell.length_c   1.000
_cell.angle_alpha   90.00
_cell.angle_beta   90.00
_cell.angle_gamma   90.00
#
_symmetry.space_group_name_H-M   'P 1'
#
loop_
_entity.id
_entity.type
_entity.pdbx_description
1 polymer ?
#
loop_
_entity_poly.entity_id
_entity_poly.type
_entity_poly.pdbx_seq_one_letter_code
_entity_poly.pdbx_strand_id
1 'polypeptide(L)'
;MRGDGDGWAVGPDGGRRWGVHGAAGLLLRAPRSDGNPAVLLQLRAVWSHQGGTWALPGGARDSHESTVDAAVREAHEEAGIDSTSVAVRAERVTSGKLGSWSYTTVVADAPAPLDTTMNGESTELRWVGEDEVESMPLHAGFAEAWSALRTRPVRMLLDTANVLGATGPSGWWRDRPGATGALLADIAAALPRTVELPDGTFGWVSRVEAVLEGRARSAIVVDDRTRVHTADGSGDDELARLAAADTPDTSAVPATATALDPAVTVVVTADRGLRERLPHGTMALSPSAVLGWL
;
A
#
# COMPACT_ATOMS: atom_id res chain seq x y z
N MET A 1 8.40 -25.45 15.84
CA MET A 1 8.79 -26.75 15.19
C MET A 1 9.60 -26.36 13.97
N ARG A 2 10.77 -26.90 13.74
CA ARG A 2 11.52 -26.58 12.50
C ARG A 2 10.68 -27.03 11.32
N GLY A 3 10.43 -26.12 10.37
CA GLY A 3 9.75 -26.43 9.14
C GLY A 3 10.65 -27.20 8.15
N ASP A 4 10.09 -27.75 7.09
CA ASP A 4 10.85 -28.44 6.05
C ASP A 4 11.59 -27.44 5.11
N GLY A 5 11.25 -26.16 5.19
CA GLY A 5 11.95 -25.06 4.52
C GLY A 5 13.27 -24.65 5.14
N ASP A 6 13.49 -25.00 6.43
CA ASP A 6 14.68 -24.60 7.18
C ASP A 6 15.95 -25.28 6.65
N GLY A 7 16.73 -24.52 5.89
CA GLY A 7 17.97 -25.02 5.32
C GLY A 7 18.58 -24.06 4.30
N TRP A 8 19.76 -24.42 3.84
CA TRP A 8 20.51 -23.64 2.87
C TRP A 8 20.27 -24.16 1.45
N ALA A 9 19.67 -23.34 0.58
CA ALA A 9 19.70 -23.56 -0.85
C ALA A 9 21.02 -23.08 -1.44
N VAL A 10 21.55 -23.81 -2.44
CA VAL A 10 22.74 -23.41 -3.20
C VAL A 10 22.28 -22.96 -4.58
N GLY A 11 22.53 -21.70 -4.90
CA GLY A 11 22.21 -21.16 -6.21
C GLY A 11 23.18 -21.61 -7.32
N PRO A 12 22.84 -21.36 -8.59
CA PRO A 12 23.73 -21.66 -9.73
C PRO A 12 25.06 -20.92 -9.68
N ASP A 13 25.10 -19.82 -8.95
CA ASP A 13 26.28 -18.98 -8.68
C ASP A 13 27.15 -19.51 -7.53
N GLY A 14 26.76 -20.64 -6.93
CA GLY A 14 27.42 -21.20 -5.73
C GLY A 14 27.06 -20.45 -4.45
N GLY A 15 26.29 -19.38 -4.53
CA GLY A 15 25.82 -18.60 -3.38
C GLY A 15 24.84 -19.40 -2.52
N ARG A 16 24.99 -19.30 -1.18
CA ARG A 16 24.09 -19.95 -0.22
C ARG A 16 23.01 -18.96 0.22
N ARG A 17 21.76 -19.41 0.19
CA ARG A 17 20.60 -18.63 0.57
C ARG A 17 19.75 -19.44 1.56
N TRP A 18 19.22 -18.77 2.57
CA TRP A 18 18.35 -19.43 3.56
C TRP A 18 16.97 -19.72 2.96
N GLY A 19 16.42 -20.87 3.27
CA GLY A 19 15.13 -21.37 2.79
C GLY A 19 15.27 -22.30 1.59
N VAL A 20 15.11 -23.62 1.79
CA VAL A 20 15.25 -24.63 0.71
C VAL A 20 14.21 -24.40 -0.40
N HIS A 21 12.99 -23.97 -0.01
CA HIS A 21 11.88 -23.69 -0.92
C HIS A 21 11.70 -22.20 -1.22
N GLY A 22 12.73 -21.37 -0.94
CA GLY A 22 12.66 -19.91 -0.97
C GLY A 22 12.38 -19.32 0.41
N ALA A 23 12.23 -18.00 0.46
CA ALA A 23 11.95 -17.27 1.68
C ALA A 23 10.93 -16.16 1.44
N ALA A 24 10.25 -15.72 2.50
CA ALA A 24 9.31 -14.62 2.42
C ALA A 24 9.40 -13.71 3.66
N GLY A 25 9.09 -12.43 3.49
CA GLY A 25 9.01 -11.48 4.59
C GLY A 25 7.84 -10.54 4.43
N LEU A 26 7.32 -10.05 5.55
CA LEU A 26 6.16 -9.18 5.61
C LEU A 26 6.58 -7.72 5.71
N LEU A 27 6.30 -6.93 4.67
CA LEU A 27 6.34 -5.48 4.72
C LEU A 27 4.96 -4.98 5.20
N LEU A 28 4.80 -4.86 6.50
CA LEU A 28 3.57 -4.40 7.12
C LEU A 28 3.61 -2.90 7.33
N ARG A 29 2.64 -2.18 6.74
CA ARG A 29 2.42 -0.75 6.89
C ARG A 29 1.29 -0.44 7.84
N ALA A 30 1.40 0.69 8.51
CA ALA A 30 0.31 1.27 9.27
C ALA A 30 0.40 2.80 9.24
N PRO A 31 -0.75 3.51 9.34
CA PRO A 31 -0.73 4.96 9.47
C PRO A 31 -0.20 5.38 10.83
N ARG A 32 0.71 6.37 10.85
CA ARG A 32 1.08 7.12 12.06
C ARG A 32 -0.04 8.10 12.42
N SER A 33 0.09 8.72 13.59
CA SER A 33 -0.86 9.76 14.05
C SER A 33 -0.94 10.97 13.11
N ASP A 34 0.10 11.20 12.31
CA ASP A 34 0.16 12.26 11.30
C ASP A 34 -0.42 11.80 9.93
N GLY A 35 -0.89 10.55 9.81
CA GLY A 35 -1.43 9.96 8.59
C GLY A 35 -0.38 9.44 7.61
N ASN A 36 0.91 9.66 7.87
CA ASN A 36 2.00 9.13 7.03
C ASN A 36 2.22 7.63 7.30
N PRO A 37 2.73 6.87 6.32
CA PRO A 37 2.97 5.45 6.51
C PRO A 37 4.21 5.19 7.39
N ALA A 38 4.09 4.21 8.28
CA ALA A 38 5.22 3.58 8.94
C ALA A 38 5.26 2.10 8.60
N VAL A 39 6.44 1.49 8.67
CA VAL A 39 6.67 0.07 8.44
C VAL A 39 7.20 -0.60 9.70
N LEU A 40 6.75 -1.82 9.95
CA LEU A 40 7.29 -2.63 11.04
C LEU A 40 8.63 -3.23 10.63
N LEU A 41 9.68 -2.89 11.37
CA LEU A 41 11.03 -3.42 11.19
C LEU A 41 11.50 -4.14 12.47
N GLN A 42 12.37 -5.14 12.27
CA GLN A 42 13.09 -5.81 13.34
C GLN A 42 14.58 -5.51 13.26
N LEU A 43 15.20 -5.25 14.41
CA LEU A 43 16.65 -5.24 14.55
C LEU A 43 17.13 -6.67 14.79
N ARG A 44 17.77 -7.26 13.80
CA ARG A 44 18.24 -8.65 13.83
C ARG A 44 19.26 -8.86 14.92
N ALA A 45 19.13 -9.96 15.67
CA ALA A 45 20.07 -10.32 16.73
C ALA A 45 21.49 -10.44 16.18
N VAL A 46 22.48 -9.97 16.92
CA VAL A 46 23.88 -9.87 16.48
C VAL A 46 24.53 -11.21 16.08
N TRP A 47 23.99 -12.31 16.57
CA TRP A 47 24.46 -13.67 16.22
C TRP A 47 23.82 -14.23 14.94
N SER A 48 22.80 -13.54 14.39
CA SER A 48 22.12 -13.96 13.16
C SER A 48 22.86 -13.49 11.91
N HIS A 49 22.47 -14.00 10.74
CA HIS A 49 23.04 -13.55 9.46
C HIS A 49 22.77 -12.06 9.23
N GLN A 50 23.82 -11.25 9.02
CA GLN A 50 23.76 -9.80 9.00
C GLN A 50 23.12 -9.20 10.29
N GLY A 51 23.46 -9.74 11.46
CA GLY A 51 23.00 -9.24 12.75
C GLY A 51 23.37 -7.79 12.99
N GLY A 52 22.54 -7.09 13.77
CA GLY A 52 22.70 -5.65 14.01
C GLY A 52 22.18 -4.77 12.86
N THR A 53 21.46 -5.34 11.90
CA THR A 53 20.79 -4.60 10.81
C THR A 53 19.27 -4.70 10.92
N TRP A 54 18.59 -3.69 10.40
CA TRP A 54 17.14 -3.65 10.33
C TRP A 54 16.61 -4.38 9.11
N ALA A 55 15.60 -5.20 9.29
CA ALA A 55 14.99 -5.98 8.23
C ALA A 55 13.47 -6.13 8.47
N LEU A 56 12.79 -6.69 7.49
CA LEU A 56 11.42 -7.14 7.65
C LEU A 56 11.38 -8.42 8.50
N PRO A 57 10.35 -8.66 9.31
CA PRO A 57 10.06 -10.00 9.82
C PRO A 57 9.91 -10.97 8.65
N GLY A 58 10.56 -12.15 8.72
CA GLY A 58 10.52 -13.10 7.63
C GLY A 58 11.60 -14.16 7.70
N GLY A 59 11.34 -15.29 7.02
CA GLY A 59 12.19 -16.47 7.06
C GLY A 59 11.94 -17.45 5.93
N ALA A 60 12.27 -18.72 6.17
CA ALA A 60 12.14 -19.79 5.19
C ALA A 60 10.68 -20.12 4.93
N ARG A 61 10.35 -20.38 3.67
CA ARG A 61 9.05 -20.89 3.27
C ARG A 61 9.06 -22.40 3.30
N ASP A 62 8.07 -23.02 3.93
CA ASP A 62 7.86 -24.47 3.89
C ASP A 62 7.26 -24.90 2.53
N SER A 63 7.45 -26.19 2.18
CA SER A 63 7.04 -26.72 0.87
C SER A 63 5.54 -26.62 0.61
N HIS A 64 4.73 -26.64 1.67
CA HIS A 64 3.27 -26.61 1.61
C HIS A 64 2.66 -25.20 1.75
N GLU A 65 3.48 -24.19 2.04
CA GLU A 65 3.04 -22.82 2.24
C GLU A 65 3.05 -22.00 0.94
N SER A 66 2.13 -21.06 0.82
CA SER A 66 2.28 -19.94 -0.09
C SER A 66 3.30 -18.94 0.48
N THR A 67 3.76 -17.99 -0.35
CA THR A 67 4.62 -16.89 0.10
C THR A 67 3.93 -15.98 1.12
N VAL A 68 2.61 -15.79 0.98
CA VAL A 68 1.79 -15.03 1.93
C VAL A 68 1.72 -15.76 3.27
N ASP A 69 1.42 -17.06 3.27
CA ASP A 69 1.32 -17.84 4.51
C ASP A 69 2.64 -17.81 5.28
N ALA A 70 3.77 -18.01 4.59
CA ALA A 70 5.09 -17.97 5.20
C ALA A 70 5.40 -16.59 5.79
N ALA A 71 5.18 -15.49 5.05
CA ALA A 71 5.46 -14.14 5.54
C ALA A 71 4.61 -13.77 6.77
N VAL A 72 3.34 -14.15 6.76
CA VAL A 72 2.42 -13.90 7.88
C VAL A 72 2.78 -14.76 9.09
N ARG A 73 3.11 -16.04 8.90
CA ARG A 73 3.57 -16.94 9.97
C ARG A 73 4.84 -16.39 10.63
N GLU A 74 5.85 -16.02 9.84
CA GLU A 74 7.10 -15.46 10.35
C GLU A 74 6.85 -14.16 11.13
N ALA A 75 6.00 -13.26 10.61
CA ALA A 75 5.65 -12.02 11.33
C ALA A 75 4.93 -12.30 12.66
N HIS A 76 4.12 -13.37 12.71
CA HIS A 76 3.51 -13.83 13.96
C HIS A 76 4.57 -14.38 14.93
N GLU A 77 5.48 -15.25 14.46
CA GLU A 77 6.51 -15.89 15.27
C GLU A 77 7.56 -14.90 15.78
N GLU A 78 8.01 -13.95 14.92
CA GLU A 78 9.09 -13.01 15.22
C GLU A 78 8.62 -11.71 15.89
N ALA A 79 7.39 -11.27 15.58
CA ALA A 79 6.90 -9.97 16.03
C ALA A 79 5.54 -10.01 16.74
N GLY A 80 4.92 -11.19 16.88
CA GLY A 80 3.62 -11.34 17.55
C GLY A 80 2.43 -10.77 16.76
N ILE A 81 2.57 -10.54 15.47
CA ILE A 81 1.51 -9.94 14.64
C ILE A 81 0.36 -10.93 14.45
N ASP A 82 -0.85 -10.49 14.79
CA ASP A 82 -2.07 -11.25 14.52
C ASP A 82 -2.42 -11.19 13.03
N SER A 83 -2.53 -12.37 12.39
CA SER A 83 -2.86 -12.49 10.97
C SER A 83 -4.19 -11.84 10.59
N THR A 84 -5.16 -11.77 11.52
CA THR A 84 -6.47 -11.14 11.29
C THR A 84 -6.39 -9.63 11.13
N SER A 85 -5.29 -9.02 11.57
CA SER A 85 -5.01 -7.58 11.46
C SER A 85 -4.19 -7.23 10.22
N VAL A 86 -3.86 -8.22 9.36
CA VAL A 86 -3.01 -8.04 8.19
C VAL A 86 -3.84 -8.07 6.91
N ALA A 87 -3.86 -6.96 6.19
CA ALA A 87 -4.53 -6.86 4.89
C ALA A 87 -3.48 -6.89 3.76
N VAL A 88 -3.28 -8.05 3.15
CA VAL A 88 -2.34 -8.22 2.04
C VAL A 88 -2.75 -7.38 0.83
N ARG A 89 -1.78 -6.70 0.22
CA ARG A 89 -1.96 -5.81 -0.94
C ARG A 89 -1.28 -6.31 -2.20
N ALA A 90 -0.06 -6.84 -2.06
CA ALA A 90 0.72 -7.32 -3.20
C ALA A 90 1.80 -8.29 -2.75
N GLU A 91 2.38 -8.99 -3.72
CA GLU A 91 3.60 -9.78 -3.58
C GLU A 91 4.65 -9.27 -4.57
N ARG A 92 5.90 -9.20 -4.13
CA ARG A 92 7.05 -8.79 -4.96
C ARG A 92 8.21 -9.74 -4.75
N VAL A 93 8.69 -10.34 -5.82
CA VAL A 93 9.99 -11.03 -5.78
C VAL A 93 11.08 -9.96 -5.73
N THR A 94 11.71 -9.82 -4.58
CA THR A 94 12.73 -8.79 -4.31
C THR A 94 14.15 -9.32 -4.36
N SER A 95 14.33 -10.65 -4.37
CA SER A 95 15.63 -11.27 -4.64
C SER A 95 15.45 -12.63 -5.31
N GLY A 96 16.40 -13.02 -6.17
CA GLY A 96 16.33 -14.27 -6.90
C GLY A 96 15.38 -14.21 -8.11
N LYS A 97 14.86 -15.38 -8.55
CA LYS A 97 13.95 -15.50 -9.70
C LYS A 97 12.86 -16.52 -9.42
N LEU A 98 11.66 -16.26 -9.95
CA LEU A 98 10.58 -17.25 -9.99
C LEU A 98 11.05 -18.53 -10.71
N GLY A 99 10.71 -19.70 -10.15
CA GLY A 99 11.15 -21.01 -10.68
C GLY A 99 12.54 -21.48 -10.21
N SER A 100 13.24 -20.65 -9.42
CA SER A 100 14.44 -21.01 -8.66
C SER A 100 14.28 -20.48 -7.23
N TRP A 101 15.36 -20.39 -6.46
CA TRP A 101 15.30 -19.73 -5.16
C TRP A 101 14.89 -18.26 -5.33
N SER A 102 13.95 -17.82 -4.53
CA SER A 102 13.51 -16.41 -4.49
C SER A 102 13.16 -15.98 -3.07
N TYR A 103 13.37 -14.71 -2.79
CA TYR A 103 12.80 -14.03 -1.64
C TYR A 103 11.62 -13.17 -2.12
N THR A 104 10.45 -13.39 -1.54
CA THR A 104 9.24 -12.63 -1.84
C THR A 104 8.90 -11.71 -0.68
N THR A 105 8.77 -10.42 -0.95
CA THR A 105 8.22 -9.47 0.00
C THR A 105 6.71 -9.41 -0.19
N VAL A 106 5.98 -9.74 0.86
CA VAL A 106 4.52 -9.58 0.94
C VAL A 106 4.23 -8.20 1.49
N VAL A 107 3.58 -7.37 0.69
CA VAL A 107 3.17 -6.01 1.05
C VAL A 107 1.79 -6.07 1.66
N ALA A 108 1.64 -5.51 2.85
CA ALA A 108 0.38 -5.54 3.60
C ALA A 108 0.20 -4.26 4.42
N ASP A 109 -1.06 -4.00 4.78
CA ASP A 109 -1.44 -2.89 5.66
C ASP A 109 -2.08 -3.42 6.95
N ALA A 110 -1.90 -2.66 8.03
CA ALA A 110 -2.65 -2.75 9.27
C ALA A 110 -3.42 -1.44 9.52
N PRO A 111 -4.55 -1.47 10.23
CA PRO A 111 -5.37 -0.27 10.47
C PRO A 111 -4.67 0.78 11.37
N ALA A 112 -3.72 0.35 12.17
CA ALA A 112 -2.89 1.16 13.06
C ALA A 112 -1.60 0.40 13.39
N PRO A 113 -0.55 1.04 13.92
CA PRO A 113 0.59 0.33 14.49
C PRO A 113 0.12 -0.67 15.55
N LEU A 114 0.40 -1.94 15.31
CA LEU A 114 0.02 -3.03 16.18
C LEU A 114 1.03 -3.19 17.33
N ASP A 115 0.56 -3.68 18.47
CA ASP A 115 1.45 -4.14 19.54
C ASP A 115 2.32 -5.29 19.05
N THR A 116 3.58 -5.29 19.45
CA THR A 116 4.56 -6.28 19.02
C THR A 116 5.17 -7.03 20.20
N THR A 117 5.52 -8.29 19.98
CA THR A 117 6.19 -9.14 20.95
C THR A 117 7.40 -9.79 20.30
N MET A 118 8.60 -9.48 20.80
CA MET A 118 9.85 -10.05 20.30
C MET A 118 9.99 -11.52 20.66
N ASN A 119 10.57 -12.28 19.74
CA ASN A 119 11.20 -13.56 20.06
C ASN A 119 12.73 -13.41 20.25
N GLY A 120 13.47 -14.54 20.36
CA GLY A 120 14.93 -14.50 20.57
C GLY A 120 15.74 -14.11 19.32
N GLU A 121 15.14 -13.95 18.15
CA GLU A 121 15.81 -13.64 16.87
C GLU A 121 15.96 -12.15 16.61
N SER A 122 15.21 -11.30 17.34
CA SER A 122 15.25 -9.85 17.29
C SER A 122 15.72 -9.26 18.60
N THR A 123 16.41 -8.13 18.54
CA THR A 123 16.79 -7.31 19.71
C THR A 123 15.89 -6.08 19.87
N GLU A 124 15.18 -5.69 18.83
CA GLU A 124 14.20 -4.61 18.84
C GLU A 124 13.17 -4.81 17.72
N LEU A 125 11.94 -4.38 17.97
CA LEU A 125 10.88 -4.22 16.98
C LEU A 125 10.43 -2.77 17.00
N ARG A 126 10.30 -2.13 15.83
CA ARG A 126 9.93 -0.72 15.74
C ARG A 126 9.06 -0.44 14.53
N TRP A 127 8.03 0.37 14.74
CA TRP A 127 7.33 1.05 13.67
C TRP A 127 8.14 2.29 13.26
N VAL A 128 8.66 2.29 12.04
CA VAL A 128 9.57 3.30 11.49
C VAL A 128 8.86 4.04 10.37
N GLY A 129 8.86 5.37 10.41
CA GLY A 129 8.36 6.18 9.29
C GLY A 129 9.11 5.84 8.00
N GLU A 130 8.40 5.74 6.87
CA GLU A 130 9.06 5.40 5.59
C GLU A 130 10.15 6.40 5.20
N ASP A 131 10.01 7.65 5.61
CA ASP A 131 11.01 8.72 5.45
C ASP A 131 12.29 8.53 6.26
N GLU A 132 12.24 7.68 7.30
CA GLU A 132 13.39 7.40 8.18
C GLU A 132 14.15 6.11 7.79
N VAL A 133 13.51 5.21 7.03
CA VAL A 133 14.03 3.85 6.74
C VAL A 133 15.42 3.89 6.11
N GLU A 134 15.64 4.75 5.10
CA GLU A 134 16.91 4.81 4.39
C GLU A 134 18.10 5.29 5.25
N SER A 135 17.81 5.95 6.38
CA SER A 135 18.84 6.41 7.33
C SER A 135 19.33 5.31 8.28
N MET A 136 18.65 4.16 8.29
CA MET A 136 18.95 3.07 9.22
C MET A 136 19.97 2.10 8.63
N PRO A 137 20.74 1.36 9.47
CA PRO A 137 21.60 0.28 9.00
C PRO A 137 20.74 -0.92 8.56
N LEU A 138 20.34 -0.94 7.30
CA LEU A 138 19.44 -1.95 6.74
C LEU A 138 20.19 -3.24 6.39
N HIS A 139 19.49 -4.39 6.49
CA HIS A 139 19.93 -5.63 5.87
C HIS A 139 20.10 -5.42 4.36
N ALA A 140 21.20 -5.88 3.78
CA ALA A 140 21.59 -5.57 2.41
C ALA A 140 20.48 -5.85 1.38
N GLY A 141 19.85 -7.03 1.46
CA GLY A 141 18.75 -7.39 0.55
C GLY A 141 17.51 -6.50 0.71
N PHE A 142 17.23 -6.01 1.93
CA PHE A 142 16.13 -5.08 2.15
C PHE A 142 16.49 -3.68 1.64
N ALA A 143 17.71 -3.21 1.87
CA ALA A 143 18.18 -1.93 1.35
C ALA A 143 18.11 -1.86 -0.18
N GLU A 144 18.52 -2.94 -0.86
CA GLU A 144 18.44 -3.06 -2.32
C GLU A 144 16.98 -3.00 -2.84
N ALA A 145 16.06 -3.64 -2.12
CA ALA A 145 14.66 -3.72 -2.50
C ALA A 145 13.85 -2.46 -2.12
N TRP A 146 14.30 -1.66 -1.15
CA TRP A 146 13.50 -0.61 -0.53
C TRP A 146 12.95 0.41 -1.51
N SER A 147 13.74 0.86 -2.48
CA SER A 147 13.32 1.85 -3.48
C SER A 147 12.11 1.38 -4.32
N ALA A 148 11.95 0.07 -4.52
CA ALA A 148 10.82 -0.53 -5.23
C ALA A 148 9.64 -0.86 -4.30
N LEU A 149 9.85 -0.84 -2.99
CA LEU A 149 8.85 -1.21 -1.98
C LEU A 149 8.23 0.00 -1.28
N ARG A 150 8.96 1.10 -1.13
CA ARG A 150 8.46 2.31 -0.47
C ARG A 150 7.29 2.92 -1.24
N THR A 151 6.44 3.65 -0.52
CA THR A 151 5.31 4.34 -1.13
C THR A 151 5.64 5.76 -1.55
N ARG A 152 4.90 6.26 -2.52
CA ARG A 152 4.81 7.69 -2.84
C ARG A 152 3.47 8.23 -2.32
N PRO A 153 3.40 9.48 -1.83
CA PRO A 153 2.12 10.11 -1.52
C PRO A 153 1.23 10.16 -2.77
N VAL A 154 -0.04 9.80 -2.63
CA VAL A 154 -1.00 9.80 -3.74
C VAL A 154 -2.09 10.84 -3.50
N ARG A 155 -2.29 11.73 -4.46
CA ARG A 155 -3.49 12.54 -4.61
C ARG A 155 -4.46 11.79 -5.52
N MET A 156 -5.52 11.24 -4.95
CA MET A 156 -6.47 10.41 -5.70
C MET A 156 -7.76 11.16 -5.98
N LEU A 157 -8.04 11.38 -7.26
CA LEU A 157 -9.24 12.01 -7.77
C LEU A 157 -10.23 10.93 -8.24
N LEU A 158 -11.45 10.96 -7.76
CA LEU A 158 -12.49 9.99 -8.11
C LEU A 158 -13.46 10.60 -9.12
N ASP A 159 -13.56 9.99 -10.29
CA ASP A 159 -14.70 10.13 -11.18
C ASP A 159 -15.86 9.35 -10.55
N THR A 160 -16.58 10.02 -9.65
CA THR A 160 -17.58 9.37 -8.81
C THR A 160 -18.72 8.76 -9.62
N ALA A 161 -19.11 9.42 -10.72
CA ALA A 161 -20.17 8.91 -11.60
C ALA A 161 -19.73 7.62 -12.30
N ASN A 162 -18.48 7.56 -12.78
CA ASN A 162 -17.92 6.41 -13.46
C ASN A 162 -17.66 5.25 -12.49
N VAL A 163 -17.11 5.55 -11.30
CA VAL A 163 -16.91 4.55 -10.24
C VAL A 163 -18.26 3.97 -9.83
N LEU A 164 -19.27 4.80 -9.53
CA LEU A 164 -20.59 4.33 -9.13
C LEU A 164 -21.28 3.54 -10.26
N GLY A 165 -21.08 3.94 -11.52
CA GLY A 165 -21.58 3.22 -12.68
C GLY A 165 -21.00 1.82 -12.84
N ALA A 166 -19.74 1.63 -12.46
CA ALA A 166 -19.04 0.35 -12.53
C ALA A 166 -19.29 -0.55 -11.30
N THR A 167 -19.53 0.04 -10.14
CA THR A 167 -19.53 -0.64 -8.84
C THR A 167 -20.88 -0.63 -8.11
N GLY A 168 -21.75 0.32 -8.46
CA GLY A 168 -22.96 0.59 -7.74
C GLY A 168 -23.99 -0.55 -7.82
N PRO A 169 -24.84 -0.70 -6.79
CA PRO A 169 -25.89 -1.69 -6.77
C PRO A 169 -26.91 -1.41 -7.88
N SER A 170 -27.64 -2.45 -8.33
CA SER A 170 -28.69 -2.29 -9.33
C SER A 170 -29.71 -1.23 -8.89
N GLY A 171 -29.97 -0.25 -9.77
CA GLY A 171 -30.92 0.82 -9.49
C GLY A 171 -30.32 2.05 -8.77
N TRP A 172 -28.99 2.14 -8.60
CA TRP A 172 -28.32 3.29 -7.98
C TRP A 172 -28.71 4.65 -8.58
N TRP A 173 -29.09 4.69 -9.84
CA TRP A 173 -29.52 5.91 -10.55
C TRP A 173 -30.86 6.47 -10.05
N ARG A 174 -31.66 5.69 -9.30
CA ARG A 174 -32.93 6.13 -8.70
C ARG A 174 -32.72 7.04 -7.50
N ASP A 175 -31.70 6.70 -6.69
CA ASP A 175 -31.22 7.51 -5.56
C ASP A 175 -29.72 7.77 -5.71
N ARG A 176 -29.36 8.62 -6.66
CA ARG A 176 -27.98 8.97 -6.95
C ARG A 176 -27.25 9.59 -5.75
N PRO A 177 -27.86 10.54 -5.00
CA PRO A 177 -27.20 11.11 -3.83
C PRO A 177 -26.91 10.07 -2.74
N GLY A 178 -27.90 9.24 -2.39
CA GLY A 178 -27.72 8.21 -1.37
C GLY A 178 -26.66 7.17 -1.76
N ALA A 179 -26.72 6.67 -3.01
CA ALA A 179 -25.72 5.72 -3.51
C ALA A 179 -24.31 6.32 -3.56
N THR A 180 -24.19 7.62 -3.92
CA THR A 180 -22.91 8.34 -3.91
C THR A 180 -22.37 8.47 -2.48
N GLY A 181 -23.20 8.86 -1.53
CA GLY A 181 -22.82 8.97 -0.13
C GLY A 181 -22.32 7.64 0.46
N ALA A 182 -23.05 6.54 0.18
CA ALA A 182 -22.67 5.20 0.62
C ALA A 182 -21.31 4.78 0.03
N LEU A 183 -21.14 4.91 -1.29
CA LEU A 183 -19.86 4.59 -1.95
C LEU A 183 -18.68 5.35 -1.33
N LEU A 184 -18.85 6.65 -1.09
CA LEU A 184 -17.76 7.46 -0.54
C LEU A 184 -17.49 7.13 0.93
N ALA A 185 -18.49 6.74 1.71
CA ALA A 185 -18.31 6.25 3.07
C ALA A 185 -17.52 4.92 3.10
N ASP A 186 -17.84 3.98 2.20
CA ASP A 186 -17.13 2.70 2.09
C ASP A 186 -15.68 2.92 1.67
N ILE A 187 -15.42 3.80 0.68
CA ILE A 187 -14.06 4.17 0.27
C ILE A 187 -13.29 4.79 1.44
N ALA A 188 -13.89 5.74 2.17
CA ALA A 188 -13.25 6.39 3.31
C ALA A 188 -12.90 5.40 4.43
N ALA A 189 -13.79 4.42 4.69
CA ALA A 189 -13.55 3.37 5.68
C ALA A 189 -12.36 2.47 5.33
N ALA A 190 -12.05 2.32 4.04
CA ALA A 190 -10.92 1.53 3.55
C ALA A 190 -9.57 2.28 3.57
N LEU A 191 -9.57 3.56 3.94
CA LEU A 191 -8.37 4.41 4.01
C LEU A 191 -7.84 4.52 5.45
N PRO A 192 -6.54 4.81 5.65
CA PRO A 192 -5.52 4.89 4.60
C PRO A 192 -5.06 3.51 4.14
N ARG A 193 -4.46 3.44 2.94
CA ARG A 193 -4.00 2.17 2.38
C ARG A 193 -2.89 2.28 1.33
N THR A 194 -2.17 1.18 1.17
CA THR A 194 -1.25 0.97 0.05
C THR A 194 -2.04 0.59 -1.22
N VAL A 195 -1.66 1.19 -2.34
CA VAL A 195 -2.17 0.84 -3.68
C VAL A 195 -0.99 0.58 -4.63
N GLU A 196 -1.17 -0.37 -5.53
CA GLU A 196 -0.24 -0.55 -6.63
C GLU A 196 -0.61 0.41 -7.75
N LEU A 197 0.39 1.17 -8.21
CA LEU A 197 0.24 2.16 -9.26
C LEU A 197 0.47 1.55 -10.65
N PRO A 198 -0.04 2.17 -11.74
CA PRO A 198 0.11 1.64 -13.09
C PRO A 198 1.55 1.44 -13.56
N ASP A 199 2.51 2.14 -12.97
CA ASP A 199 3.94 2.00 -13.24
C ASP A 199 4.62 0.88 -12.42
N GLY A 200 3.85 0.13 -11.64
CA GLY A 200 4.32 -0.95 -10.79
C GLY A 200 4.92 -0.50 -9.45
N THR A 201 4.96 0.79 -9.16
CA THR A 201 5.36 1.32 -7.85
C THR A 201 4.20 1.29 -6.86
N PHE A 202 4.46 1.60 -5.60
CA PHE A 202 3.42 1.70 -4.58
C PHE A 202 3.10 3.15 -4.24
N GLY A 203 1.82 3.39 -3.95
CA GLY A 203 1.32 4.66 -3.47
C GLY A 203 0.63 4.51 -2.11
N TRP A 204 0.73 5.55 -1.28
CA TRP A 204 -0.02 5.66 -0.03
C TRP A 204 -1.18 6.63 -0.22
N VAL A 205 -2.41 6.11 -0.10
CA VAL A 205 -3.64 6.91 -0.20
C VAL A 205 -4.18 7.13 1.20
N SER A 206 -4.07 8.34 1.72
CA SER A 206 -4.61 8.71 3.03
C SER A 206 -6.01 9.32 2.93
N ARG A 207 -6.34 9.93 1.78
CA ARG A 207 -7.63 10.55 1.47
C ARG A 207 -7.92 10.52 -0.02
N VAL A 208 -9.18 10.77 -0.37
CA VAL A 208 -9.61 10.89 -1.77
C VAL A 208 -10.31 12.23 -2.01
N GLU A 209 -10.27 12.69 -3.25
CA GLU A 209 -11.01 13.86 -3.73
C GLU A 209 -12.09 13.38 -4.71
N ALA A 210 -13.36 13.56 -4.34
CA ALA A 210 -14.49 13.09 -5.13
C ALA A 210 -15.13 14.24 -5.91
N VAL A 211 -15.29 14.06 -7.22
CA VAL A 211 -16.00 15.03 -8.06
C VAL A 211 -17.46 14.60 -8.19
N LEU A 212 -18.37 15.49 -7.77
CA LEU A 212 -19.82 15.29 -7.81
C LEU A 212 -20.46 16.17 -8.87
N GLU A 213 -21.27 15.57 -9.73
CA GLU A 213 -22.01 16.25 -10.79
C GLU A 213 -23.52 15.94 -10.75
N GLY A 214 -24.31 16.75 -11.42
CA GLY A 214 -25.75 16.56 -11.56
C GLY A 214 -26.44 16.33 -10.22
N ARG A 215 -27.25 15.28 -10.12
CA ARG A 215 -28.01 14.95 -8.89
C ARG A 215 -27.10 14.47 -7.74
N ALA A 216 -25.91 13.96 -8.02
CA ALA A 216 -24.97 13.54 -6.99
C ALA A 216 -24.45 14.69 -6.12
N ARG A 217 -24.57 15.95 -6.58
CA ARG A 217 -24.15 17.16 -5.82
C ARG A 217 -24.82 17.28 -4.46
N SER A 218 -25.98 16.67 -4.26
CA SER A 218 -26.69 16.68 -2.98
C SER A 218 -26.37 15.48 -2.08
N ALA A 219 -25.37 14.67 -2.43
CA ALA A 219 -24.88 13.62 -1.56
C ALA A 219 -24.31 14.19 -0.25
N ILE A 220 -24.61 13.53 0.85
CA ILE A 220 -24.05 13.88 2.18
C ILE A 220 -22.79 13.06 2.37
N VAL A 221 -21.67 13.76 2.58
CA VAL A 221 -20.35 13.17 2.87
C VAL A 221 -19.85 13.79 4.16
N VAL A 222 -19.63 12.97 5.18
CA VAL A 222 -19.28 13.41 6.55
C VAL A 222 -17.89 12.98 6.99
N ASP A 223 -17.17 12.17 6.20
CA ASP A 223 -15.84 11.68 6.52
C ASP A 223 -14.76 12.67 6.06
N ASP A 224 -13.80 12.98 6.92
CA ASP A 224 -12.69 13.92 6.66
C ASP A 224 -11.62 13.37 5.68
N ARG A 225 -11.66 12.07 5.39
CA ARG A 225 -10.82 11.42 4.37
C ARG A 225 -11.35 11.60 2.96
N THR A 226 -12.53 12.20 2.81
CA THR A 226 -13.14 12.48 1.51
C THR A 226 -13.34 13.98 1.33
N ARG A 227 -12.58 14.59 0.42
CA ARG A 227 -12.81 15.96 -0.02
C ARG A 227 -13.76 15.95 -1.22
N VAL A 228 -14.82 16.75 -1.14
CA VAL A 228 -15.81 16.86 -2.22
C VAL A 228 -15.56 18.10 -3.06
N HIS A 229 -15.53 17.92 -4.37
CA HIS A 229 -15.59 18.97 -5.39
C HIS A 229 -16.90 18.88 -6.15
N THR A 230 -17.58 20.00 -6.27
CA THR A 230 -18.85 20.07 -7.01
C THR A 230 -18.58 20.70 -8.38
N ALA A 231 -18.81 19.91 -9.45
CA ALA A 231 -18.64 20.40 -10.79
C ALA A 231 -19.82 21.31 -11.17
N ASP A 232 -19.59 22.53 -11.65
CA ASP A 232 -20.64 23.43 -12.14
C ASP A 232 -21.28 22.90 -13.43
N GLY A 233 -20.49 22.23 -14.26
CA GLY A 233 -20.86 21.60 -15.53
C GLY A 233 -20.59 20.10 -15.54
N SER A 234 -19.71 19.68 -16.43
CA SER A 234 -19.24 18.30 -16.59
C SER A 234 -18.26 17.93 -15.47
N GLY A 235 -18.44 16.74 -14.87
CA GLY A 235 -17.49 16.17 -13.93
C GLY A 235 -16.10 15.93 -14.56
N ASP A 236 -16.07 15.56 -15.84
CA ASP A 236 -14.83 15.37 -16.58
C ASP A 236 -14.00 16.66 -16.71
N ASP A 237 -14.65 17.79 -16.95
CA ASP A 237 -13.97 19.10 -17.03
C ASP A 237 -13.38 19.48 -15.69
N GLU A 238 -14.10 19.23 -14.61
CA GLU A 238 -13.60 19.49 -13.26
C GLU A 238 -12.46 18.56 -12.88
N LEU A 239 -12.54 17.25 -13.22
CA LEU A 239 -11.45 16.29 -13.00
C LEU A 239 -10.19 16.68 -13.77
N ALA A 240 -10.32 17.05 -15.05
CA ALA A 240 -9.20 17.52 -15.85
C ALA A 240 -8.58 18.80 -15.27
N ARG A 241 -9.41 19.73 -14.82
CA ARG A 241 -8.97 20.97 -14.15
C ARG A 241 -8.23 20.68 -12.84
N LEU A 242 -8.77 19.80 -11.99
CA LEU A 242 -8.16 19.41 -10.71
C LEU A 242 -6.85 18.66 -10.93
N ALA A 243 -6.80 17.78 -11.93
CA ALA A 243 -5.58 17.05 -12.28
C ALA A 243 -4.48 17.99 -12.78
N ALA A 244 -4.85 19.09 -13.49
CA ALA A 244 -3.92 20.09 -13.97
C ALA A 244 -3.47 21.09 -12.89
N ALA A 245 -4.19 21.19 -11.78
CA ALA A 245 -3.82 22.04 -10.66
C ALA A 245 -2.66 21.40 -9.89
N ASP A 246 -1.46 21.94 -10.07
CA ASP A 246 -0.15 21.39 -9.64
C ASP A 246 0.09 21.45 -8.12
N THR A 247 -0.93 21.75 -7.33
CA THR A 247 -0.78 21.83 -5.87
C THR A 247 -1.60 20.75 -5.17
N PRO A 248 -0.92 19.73 -4.57
CA PRO A 248 -1.52 19.07 -3.43
C PRO A 248 -1.83 20.17 -2.40
N ASP A 249 -3.07 20.20 -1.92
CA ASP A 249 -3.42 21.05 -0.78
C ASP A 249 -2.57 20.61 0.41
N THR A 250 -1.42 21.27 0.59
CA THR A 250 -0.47 21.00 1.68
C THR A 250 -1.03 21.40 3.05
N SER A 251 -2.23 21.99 3.12
CA SER A 251 -2.86 22.35 4.40
C SER A 251 -3.23 21.15 5.27
N ALA A 252 -3.11 19.94 4.76
CA ALA A 252 -3.42 18.70 5.47
C ALA A 252 -2.28 17.67 5.46
N VAL A 253 -1.13 17.99 4.85
CA VAL A 253 0.11 17.22 5.01
C VAL A 253 0.92 17.94 6.09
N PRO A 254 1.28 17.29 7.20
CA PRO A 254 2.17 17.90 8.20
C PRO A 254 3.44 18.41 7.51
N ALA A 255 3.88 19.61 7.87
CA ALA A 255 5.05 20.30 7.31
C ALA A 255 6.40 19.56 7.49
N THR A 256 6.37 18.33 8.00
CA THR A 256 7.52 17.46 8.26
C THR A 256 7.69 16.34 7.22
N ALA A 257 6.84 16.27 6.18
CA ALA A 257 7.12 15.37 5.07
C ALA A 257 8.39 15.85 4.36
N THR A 258 9.50 15.23 4.66
CA THR A 258 10.74 15.39 3.89
C THR A 258 10.40 14.95 2.47
N ALA A 259 10.39 15.91 1.54
CA ALA A 259 9.97 15.72 0.16
C ALA A 259 11.00 14.85 -0.59
N LEU A 260 11.00 13.55 -0.33
CA LEU A 260 11.82 12.60 -1.09
C LEU A 260 11.16 12.25 -2.43
N ASP A 261 9.83 12.28 -2.53
CA ASP A 261 9.12 12.10 -3.79
C ASP A 261 7.91 13.05 -3.91
N PRO A 262 7.69 13.67 -5.08
CA PRO A 262 6.50 14.46 -5.32
C PRO A 262 5.25 13.58 -5.26
N ALA A 263 4.15 14.14 -4.75
CA ALA A 263 2.87 13.46 -4.74
C ALA A 263 2.46 13.10 -6.18
N VAL A 264 1.95 11.88 -6.35
CA VAL A 264 1.46 11.38 -7.63
C VAL A 264 -0.03 11.65 -7.74
N THR A 265 -0.47 12.33 -8.81
CA THR A 265 -1.89 12.49 -9.10
C THR A 265 -2.41 11.26 -9.84
N VAL A 266 -3.45 10.64 -9.28
CA VAL A 266 -4.13 9.47 -9.83
C VAL A 266 -5.60 9.80 -10.04
N VAL A 267 -6.14 9.55 -11.22
CA VAL A 267 -7.56 9.68 -11.54
C VAL A 267 -8.18 8.29 -11.68
N VAL A 268 -9.20 8.01 -10.91
CA VAL A 268 -9.95 6.74 -10.99
C VAL A 268 -11.11 6.91 -11.95
N THR A 269 -10.95 6.42 -13.19
CA THR A 269 -11.96 6.48 -14.23
C THR A 269 -11.74 5.39 -15.30
N ALA A 270 -12.82 4.91 -15.92
CA ALA A 270 -12.78 4.10 -17.14
C ALA A 270 -13.05 4.93 -18.40
N ASP A 271 -13.41 6.20 -18.25
CA ASP A 271 -13.71 7.08 -19.38
C ASP A 271 -12.46 7.35 -20.23
N ARG A 272 -12.52 6.95 -21.50
CA ARG A 272 -11.39 7.08 -22.43
C ARG A 272 -11.17 8.55 -22.81
N GLY A 273 -12.25 9.30 -23.03
CA GLY A 273 -12.18 10.71 -23.40
C GLY A 273 -11.58 11.56 -22.28
N LEU A 274 -11.93 11.27 -21.02
CA LEU A 274 -11.30 11.91 -19.86
C LEU A 274 -9.82 11.57 -19.78
N ARG A 275 -9.44 10.27 -19.92
CA ARG A 275 -8.03 9.84 -19.88
C ARG A 275 -7.15 10.56 -20.89
N GLU A 276 -7.65 10.81 -22.11
CA GLU A 276 -6.93 11.51 -23.18
C GLU A 276 -6.70 13.00 -22.85
N ARG A 277 -7.49 13.55 -21.93
CA ARG A 277 -7.45 14.96 -21.49
C ARG A 277 -6.61 15.19 -20.25
N LEU A 278 -6.19 14.11 -19.55
CA LEU A 278 -5.40 14.25 -18.34
C LEU A 278 -4.00 14.81 -18.64
N PRO A 279 -3.47 15.66 -17.76
CA PRO A 279 -2.12 16.19 -17.90
C PRO A 279 -1.07 15.11 -17.94
N HIS A 280 0.04 15.38 -18.61
CA HIS A 280 1.19 14.48 -18.64
C HIS A 280 1.70 14.22 -17.21
N GLY A 281 1.94 12.96 -16.87
CA GLY A 281 2.35 12.52 -15.52
C GLY A 281 1.20 12.16 -14.59
N THR A 282 -0.07 12.44 -14.95
CA THR A 282 -1.22 11.93 -14.23
C THR A 282 -1.43 10.45 -14.56
N MET A 283 -1.59 9.62 -13.55
CA MET A 283 -1.91 8.21 -13.73
C MET A 283 -3.41 7.98 -13.74
N ALA A 284 -3.88 6.97 -14.47
CA ALA A 284 -5.28 6.57 -14.47
C ALA A 284 -5.43 5.14 -13.96
N LEU A 285 -6.28 4.95 -12.96
CA LEU A 285 -6.74 3.63 -12.49
C LEU A 285 -8.16 3.36 -12.99
N SER A 286 -8.46 2.08 -13.20
CA SER A 286 -9.84 1.70 -13.50
C SER A 286 -10.69 1.71 -12.21
N PRO A 287 -12.02 1.89 -12.29
CA PRO A 287 -12.92 1.76 -11.14
C PRO A 287 -12.80 0.41 -10.43
N SER A 288 -12.42 -0.67 -11.15
CA SER A 288 -12.19 -1.99 -10.55
C SER A 288 -11.06 -2.01 -9.52
N ALA A 289 -10.10 -1.10 -9.61
CA ALA A 289 -9.06 -0.98 -8.59
C ALA A 289 -9.62 -0.55 -7.22
N VAL A 290 -10.69 0.26 -7.23
CA VAL A 290 -11.36 0.71 -6.00
C VAL A 290 -12.40 -0.31 -5.52
N LEU A 291 -12.95 -1.14 -6.43
CA LEU A 291 -13.86 -2.23 -6.07
C LEU A 291 -13.27 -3.21 -5.04
N GLY A 292 -11.98 -3.50 -5.16
CA GLY A 292 -11.28 -4.35 -4.19
C GLY A 292 -11.14 -3.73 -2.80
N TRP A 293 -11.68 -2.52 -2.58
CA TRP A 293 -11.68 -1.84 -1.28
C TRP A 293 -13.02 -2.01 -0.56
N LEU A 294 -14.10 -2.21 -1.33
CA LEU A 294 -15.47 -2.36 -0.89
C LEU A 294 -15.78 -3.86 -0.60
#